data_6d792269f6f3f08eac42b7fd55584a6c
#
_entry.id   6d792269f6f3f08eac42b7fd55584a6c
#
_cell.length_a   1.000
_cell.length_b   1.000
_cell.length_c   1.000
_cell.angle_alpha   90.00
_cell.angle_beta   90.00
_cell.angle_gamma   90.00
#
_symmetry.space_group_name_H-M   'P 1'
#
loop_
_entity.id
_entity.type
_entity.pdbx_description
1 polymer ?
#
loop_
_entity_poly.entity_id
_entity_poly.type
_entity_poly.pdbx_seq_one_letter_code
_entity_poly.pdbx_strand_id
1 'polypeptide(L)'
;AGSFLGRTTNEEQTGSLTLSISANNHIDRVYLTFNDVGQAYHDIADAEKLLPLNPTPRLAAMTIINNSALKINNLPLEYSGVISIPLEILSLQVDSSGNLVTFDEEVHLIQEYENLPDRITISLLDIYTGVEYDMQNSGGINLVTEEKGSFSPTSNLAIEPYPILSEQRYQLLVHYGNLEKGKDNLLPSSFKLHQNYPNPFNPRTTIKYDVPKLSEVRIVVHDLMGRQVTTLVNTMKPAGYHNIIWDGYSQLGEELSSGMYIYSIHTKEFNFSKKMILLK
;
A
#
# COMPACT_ATOMS: atom_id res chain seq x y z
N ALA A 1 14.63 17.44 -19.30
CA ALA A 1 14.95 16.21 -18.57
C ALA A 1 16.05 16.52 -17.56
N GLY A 2 15.70 16.72 -16.32
CA GLY A 2 16.63 16.97 -15.23
C GLY A 2 16.50 15.82 -14.24
N SER A 3 17.56 15.03 -14.09
CA SER A 3 17.64 13.99 -13.06
C SER A 3 17.71 14.64 -11.69
N PHE A 4 16.71 14.43 -10.89
CA PHE A 4 16.72 14.79 -9.47
C PHE A 4 17.28 13.60 -8.68
N LEU A 5 18.61 13.39 -8.76
CA LEU A 5 19.32 12.48 -7.85
C LEU A 5 20.25 13.30 -7.00
N GLY A 6 19.94 13.42 -5.72
CA GLY A 6 20.84 13.95 -4.71
C GLY A 6 22.13 13.15 -4.70
N ARG A 7 23.25 13.86 -4.84
CA ARG A 7 24.62 13.32 -4.82
C ARG A 7 24.95 12.83 -3.42
N THR A 8 24.97 11.52 -3.19
CA THR A 8 25.71 10.92 -2.07
C THR A 8 26.86 10.11 -2.67
N THR A 9 28.06 10.35 -2.17
CA THR A 9 29.31 9.72 -2.54
C THR A 9 29.49 8.42 -1.76
N ASN A 10 28.80 7.38 -2.17
CA ASN A 10 29.12 5.96 -2.02
C ASN A 10 28.30 5.26 -3.10
N GLU A 11 28.86 4.30 -3.79
CA GLU A 11 28.15 3.45 -4.75
C GLU A 11 27.16 2.54 -3.98
N GLU A 12 26.10 3.12 -3.44
CA GLU A 12 24.96 2.37 -2.93
C GLU A 12 24.27 1.75 -4.15
N GLN A 13 24.17 0.43 -4.17
CA GLN A 13 23.35 -0.27 -5.16
C GLN A 13 21.91 0.22 -4.97
N THR A 14 21.47 1.09 -5.84
CA THR A 14 20.08 1.58 -5.86
C THR A 14 19.40 0.98 -7.08
N GLY A 15 18.29 0.27 -6.85
CA GLY A 15 17.38 -0.15 -7.91
C GLY A 15 16.22 0.81 -8.03
N SER A 16 15.58 0.88 -9.18
CA SER A 16 14.32 1.62 -9.32
C SER A 16 13.35 0.96 -10.28
N LEU A 17 12.06 1.24 -10.05
CA LEU A 17 10.96 0.98 -10.95
C LEU A 17 10.21 2.28 -11.18
N THR A 18 10.05 2.65 -12.44
CA THR A 18 9.16 3.72 -12.86
C THR A 18 7.91 3.11 -13.48
N LEU A 19 6.75 3.46 -12.96
CA LEU A 19 5.45 3.15 -13.54
C LEU A 19 4.94 4.38 -14.29
N SER A 20 4.82 4.28 -15.59
CA SER A 20 4.22 5.31 -16.45
C SER A 20 2.81 4.88 -16.81
N ILE A 21 1.83 5.63 -16.36
CA ILE A 21 0.41 5.40 -16.64
C ILE A 21 -0.07 6.48 -17.61
N SER A 22 -0.69 6.07 -18.69
CA SER A 22 -1.13 6.98 -19.75
C SER A 22 -2.59 6.72 -20.13
N ALA A 23 -3.31 7.82 -20.39
CA ALA A 23 -4.64 7.80 -20.99
C ALA A 23 -4.83 9.09 -21.81
N ASN A 24 -5.36 9.00 -23.02
CA ASN A 24 -5.63 10.16 -23.91
C ASN A 24 -4.45 11.13 -24.00
N ASN A 25 -3.71 11.69 -24.07
CA ASN A 25 -2.58 12.63 -24.04
C ASN A 25 -2.09 13.00 -22.62
N HIS A 26 -2.58 12.31 -21.59
CA HIS A 26 -2.10 12.50 -20.22
C HIS A 26 -1.20 11.35 -19.80
N ILE A 27 -0.14 11.67 -19.08
CA ILE A 27 0.78 10.70 -18.49
C ILE A 27 1.05 11.12 -17.06
N ASP A 28 0.96 10.17 -16.16
CA ASP A 28 1.48 10.32 -14.79
C ASP A 28 2.42 9.18 -14.44
N ARG A 29 3.28 9.39 -13.45
CA ARG A 29 4.31 8.42 -13.07
C ARG A 29 4.36 8.23 -11.57
N VAL A 30 4.64 7.00 -11.17
CA VAL A 30 4.95 6.60 -9.81
C VAL A 30 6.35 6.00 -9.81
N TYR A 31 7.13 6.28 -8.78
CA TYR A 31 8.49 5.83 -8.65
C TYR A 31 8.63 4.97 -7.40
N LEU A 32 9.19 3.78 -7.57
CA LEU A 32 9.65 2.95 -6.47
C LEU A 32 11.18 2.92 -6.53
N THR A 33 11.82 3.27 -5.43
CA THR A 33 13.27 3.18 -5.30
C THR A 33 13.63 2.11 -4.28
N PHE A 34 14.72 1.44 -4.49
CA PHE A 34 15.19 0.34 -3.64
C PHE A 34 16.60 0.66 -3.15
N ASN A 35 16.79 0.76 -1.85
CA ASN A 35 18.07 1.04 -1.25
C ASN A 35 18.18 0.47 0.18
N ASP A 36 19.37 0.56 0.79
CA ASP A 36 19.67 -0.05 2.09
C ASP A 36 18.97 0.65 3.27
N VAL A 37 18.46 1.87 3.08
CA VAL A 37 17.75 2.64 4.11
C VAL A 37 16.24 2.67 3.90
N GLY A 38 15.75 2.14 2.78
CA GLY A 38 14.31 2.04 2.47
C GLY A 38 13.58 1.16 3.47
N GLN A 39 12.31 1.43 3.67
CA GLN A 39 11.45 0.71 4.59
C GLN A 39 10.18 0.21 3.89
N ALA A 40 9.59 -0.84 4.43
CA ALA A 40 8.33 -1.38 3.92
C ALA A 40 7.09 -0.53 4.33
N TYR A 41 7.31 0.64 4.90
CA TYR A 41 6.31 1.60 5.32
C TYR A 41 6.83 3.02 5.09
N HIS A 42 5.94 4.02 5.12
CA HIS A 42 6.26 5.42 4.86
C HIS A 42 7.46 5.90 5.70
N ASP A 43 8.45 6.47 5.05
CA ASP A 43 9.65 7.04 5.65
C ASP A 43 9.94 8.46 5.10
N ILE A 44 11.03 9.06 5.60
CA ILE A 44 11.39 10.44 5.24
C ILE A 44 11.88 10.61 3.79
N ALA A 45 12.19 9.52 3.09
CA ALA A 45 12.63 9.55 1.70
C ALA A 45 11.45 9.43 0.71
N ASP A 46 10.25 9.11 1.21
CA ASP A 46 9.04 9.07 0.41
C ASP A 46 8.54 10.48 0.10
N ALA A 47 8.01 10.67 -1.09
CA ALA A 47 7.45 11.96 -1.49
C ALA A 47 5.93 11.86 -1.72
N GLU A 48 5.19 12.70 -1.02
CA GLU A 48 3.74 12.75 -1.15
C GLU A 48 3.29 13.23 -2.53
N LYS A 49 2.16 12.68 -2.97
CA LYS A 49 1.43 13.15 -4.14
C LYS A 49 0.54 14.31 -3.75
N LEU A 50 0.79 15.47 -4.35
CA LEU A 50 0.05 16.69 -4.06
C LEU A 50 -1.04 16.95 -5.09
N LEU A 51 -2.13 17.58 -4.64
CA LEU A 51 -3.17 18.10 -5.53
C LEU A 51 -2.60 19.20 -6.42
N PRO A 52 -3.06 19.29 -7.68
CA PRO A 52 -2.63 20.36 -8.55
C PRO A 52 -3.26 21.71 -8.16
N LEU A 53 -2.50 22.77 -8.29
CA LEU A 53 -2.98 24.13 -8.03
C LEU A 53 -4.12 24.58 -8.95
N ASN A 54 -4.14 24.09 -10.20
CA ASN A 54 -5.21 24.37 -11.16
C ASN A 54 -5.88 23.05 -11.57
N PRO A 55 -7.16 22.84 -11.24
CA PRO A 55 -7.89 21.65 -11.65
C PRO A 55 -8.08 21.66 -13.17
N THR A 56 -7.47 20.69 -13.83
CA THR A 56 -7.68 20.38 -15.25
C THR A 56 -7.95 18.88 -15.37
N PRO A 57 -8.67 18.43 -16.41
CA PRO A 57 -8.79 16.99 -16.66
C PRO A 57 -7.40 16.35 -16.68
N ARG A 58 -7.22 15.26 -15.95
CA ARG A 58 -5.91 14.62 -15.82
C ARG A 58 -6.01 13.18 -15.35
N LEU A 59 -4.90 12.52 -15.49
CA LEU A 59 -4.61 11.23 -14.89
C LEU A 59 -3.77 11.45 -13.62
N ALA A 60 -4.06 10.71 -12.57
CA ALA A 60 -3.26 10.69 -11.35
C ALA A 60 -2.98 9.26 -10.92
N ALA A 61 -1.72 8.95 -10.68
CA ALA A 61 -1.27 7.66 -10.15
C ALA A 61 -0.44 7.87 -8.88
N MET A 62 -0.65 7.02 -7.88
CA MET A 62 0.04 7.10 -6.60
C MET A 62 0.02 5.76 -5.89
N THR A 63 1.03 5.50 -5.08
CA THR A 63 1.00 4.41 -4.09
C THR A 63 0.41 4.90 -2.78
N ILE A 64 -0.23 4.02 -2.01
CA ILE A 64 -0.84 4.36 -0.74
C ILE A 64 -0.14 3.60 0.38
N ILE A 65 0.49 4.33 1.30
CA ILE A 65 1.12 3.74 2.49
C ILE A 65 0.71 4.54 3.73
N ASN A 66 0.26 3.85 4.77
CA ASN A 66 -0.16 4.44 6.03
C ASN A 66 -1.13 5.63 5.87
N ASN A 67 -2.06 5.51 4.92
CA ASN A 67 -3.03 6.55 4.59
C ASN A 67 -2.42 7.82 3.97
N SER A 68 -1.23 7.73 3.39
CA SER A 68 -0.60 8.78 2.59
C SER A 68 -0.53 8.36 1.13
N ALA A 69 -0.89 9.28 0.23
CA ALA A 69 -0.73 9.12 -1.21
C ALA A 69 0.69 9.53 -1.61
N LEU A 70 1.48 8.61 -2.17
CA LEU A 70 2.89 8.81 -2.46
C LEU A 70 3.18 8.82 -3.96
N LYS A 71 4.01 9.75 -4.39
CA LYS A 71 4.58 9.83 -5.74
C LYS A 71 5.87 9.02 -5.86
N ILE A 72 6.68 9.06 -4.82
CA ILE A 72 7.92 8.31 -4.67
C ILE A 72 7.79 7.46 -3.42
N ASN A 73 8.12 6.18 -3.54
CA ASN A 73 8.09 5.21 -2.47
C ASN A 73 9.44 4.52 -2.39
N ASN A 74 10.07 4.61 -1.23
CA ASN A 74 11.39 4.10 -1.00
C ASN A 74 11.34 2.77 -0.24
N LEU A 75 11.79 1.69 -0.87
CA LEU A 75 11.67 0.32 -0.39
C LEU A 75 13.04 -0.24 0.01
N PRO A 76 13.08 -1.17 0.97
CA PRO A 76 14.33 -1.80 1.37
C PRO A 76 14.88 -2.67 0.24
N LEU A 77 16.21 -2.68 0.06
CA LEU A 77 16.88 -3.67 -0.78
C LEU A 77 16.82 -5.06 -0.16
N GLU A 78 16.96 -5.14 1.15
CA GLU A 78 16.93 -6.40 1.89
C GLU A 78 15.62 -6.55 2.67
N TYR A 79 14.84 -7.52 2.26
CA TYR A 79 13.59 -7.90 2.91
C TYR A 79 13.35 -9.40 2.72
N SER A 80 12.45 -9.98 3.50
CA SER A 80 12.06 -11.39 3.36
C SER A 80 10.55 -11.47 3.19
N GLY A 81 10.10 -11.97 2.04
CA GLY A 81 8.70 -12.14 1.74
C GLY A 81 8.17 -11.19 0.68
N VAL A 82 6.94 -10.77 0.82
CA VAL A 82 6.23 -9.89 -0.13
C VAL A 82 5.81 -8.61 0.55
N ILE A 83 6.13 -7.47 -0.06
CA ILE A 83 5.56 -6.17 0.31
C ILE A 83 4.41 -5.90 -0.65
N SER A 84 3.21 -5.69 -0.11
CA SER A 84 2.02 -5.32 -0.88
C SER A 84 1.77 -3.83 -0.73
N ILE A 85 1.73 -3.12 -1.86
CA ILE A 85 1.60 -1.66 -1.92
C ILE A 85 0.35 -1.34 -2.74
N PRO A 86 -0.71 -0.79 -2.15
CA PRO A 86 -1.85 -0.32 -2.91
C PRO A 86 -1.45 0.73 -3.94
N LEU A 87 -1.92 0.56 -5.18
CA LEU A 87 -1.74 1.49 -6.29
C LEU A 87 -3.09 2.11 -6.65
N GLU A 88 -3.21 3.40 -6.50
CA GLU A 88 -4.36 4.17 -6.93
C GLU A 88 -4.11 4.80 -8.30
N ILE A 89 -5.07 4.66 -9.20
CA ILE A 89 -5.06 5.29 -10.52
C ILE A 89 -6.42 5.95 -10.72
N LEU A 90 -6.40 7.26 -10.92
CA LEU A 90 -7.61 8.08 -11.06
C LEU A 90 -7.59 8.82 -12.38
N SER A 91 -8.67 8.70 -13.15
CA SER A 91 -8.98 9.63 -14.23
C SER A 91 -9.89 10.72 -13.71
N LEU A 92 -9.49 11.98 -13.89
CA LEU A 92 -10.06 13.15 -13.24
C LEU A 92 -10.52 14.17 -14.26
N GLN A 93 -11.71 14.75 -14.04
CA GLN A 93 -12.22 15.90 -14.76
C GLN A 93 -12.80 16.94 -13.79
N VAL A 94 -13.03 18.15 -14.30
CA VAL A 94 -13.66 19.22 -13.51
C VAL A 94 -15.14 19.28 -13.84
N ASP A 95 -15.99 19.23 -12.82
CA ASP A 95 -17.44 19.41 -13.00
C ASP A 95 -17.83 20.88 -13.17
N SER A 96 -19.11 21.12 -13.42
CA SER A 96 -19.65 22.48 -13.58
C SER A 96 -19.54 23.37 -12.33
N SER A 97 -19.29 22.80 -11.18
CA SER A 97 -19.11 23.48 -9.89
C SER A 97 -17.64 23.72 -9.55
N GLY A 98 -16.70 23.25 -10.39
CA GLY A 98 -15.26 23.39 -10.19
C GLY A 98 -14.65 22.28 -9.32
N ASN A 99 -15.40 21.21 -8.99
CA ASN A 99 -14.87 20.06 -8.24
C ASN A 99 -14.14 19.11 -9.19
N LEU A 100 -13.15 18.39 -8.67
CA LEU A 100 -12.56 17.25 -9.33
C LEU A 100 -13.46 16.03 -9.13
N VAL A 101 -13.86 15.40 -10.20
CA VAL A 101 -14.65 14.15 -10.21
C VAL A 101 -13.86 13.06 -10.89
N THR A 102 -13.96 11.85 -10.35
CA THR A 102 -13.37 10.65 -10.96
C THR A 102 -14.31 10.04 -11.97
N PHE A 103 -13.77 9.36 -12.97
CA PHE A 103 -14.57 8.64 -13.98
C PHE A 103 -13.84 7.37 -14.46
N ASP A 104 -14.60 6.48 -15.08
CA ASP A 104 -14.08 5.24 -15.66
C ASP A 104 -13.34 5.53 -16.96
N GLU A 105 -12.13 5.03 -17.11
CA GLU A 105 -11.32 5.18 -18.31
C GLU A 105 -10.35 3.99 -18.46
N GLU A 106 -10.11 3.59 -19.70
CA GLU A 106 -9.00 2.67 -19.99
C GLU A 106 -7.67 3.42 -19.94
N VAL A 107 -6.73 2.88 -19.18
CA VAL A 107 -5.38 3.42 -19.04
C VAL A 107 -4.35 2.37 -19.41
N HIS A 108 -3.22 2.81 -19.91
CA HIS A 108 -2.10 1.95 -20.27
C HIS A 108 -0.94 2.17 -19.31
N LEU A 109 -0.49 1.11 -18.67
CA LEU A 109 0.63 1.11 -17.74
C LEU A 109 1.86 0.49 -18.40
N ILE A 110 2.97 1.21 -18.37
CA ILE A 110 4.30 0.76 -18.81
C ILE A 110 5.24 0.84 -17.61
N GLN A 111 6.09 -0.15 -17.47
CA GLN A 111 7.11 -0.25 -16.43
C GLN A 111 8.53 -0.14 -17.01
N GLU A 112 9.39 0.58 -16.31
CA GLU A 112 10.80 0.72 -16.63
C GLU A 112 11.63 0.41 -15.37
N TYR A 113 12.62 -0.50 -15.52
CA TYR A 113 13.48 -0.95 -14.43
C TYR A 113 14.89 -0.43 -14.63
N GLU A 114 15.52 0.05 -13.55
CA GLU A 114 16.95 0.37 -13.52
C GLU A 114 17.61 -0.34 -12.34
N ASN A 115 18.63 -1.13 -12.61
CA ASN A 115 19.49 -1.78 -11.60
C ASN A 115 18.71 -2.58 -10.53
N LEU A 116 17.51 -3.05 -10.85
CA LEU A 116 16.74 -3.86 -9.92
C LEU A 116 17.44 -5.22 -9.72
N PRO A 117 17.73 -5.64 -8.48
CA PRO A 117 18.35 -6.94 -8.24
C PRO A 117 17.46 -8.08 -8.74
N ASP A 118 18.06 -9.12 -9.34
CA ASP A 118 17.34 -10.29 -9.89
C ASP A 118 16.43 -11.01 -8.88
N ARG A 119 16.73 -10.86 -7.59
CA ARG A 119 15.94 -11.41 -6.49
C ARG A 119 14.64 -10.67 -6.20
N ILE A 120 14.49 -9.45 -6.74
CA ILE A 120 13.28 -8.65 -6.57
C ILE A 120 12.45 -8.77 -7.84
N THR A 121 11.26 -9.35 -7.70
CA THR A 121 10.28 -9.41 -8.79
C THR A 121 9.03 -8.63 -8.39
N ILE A 122 8.36 -8.04 -9.38
CA ILE A 122 7.20 -7.20 -9.13
C ILE A 122 6.06 -7.67 -10.01
N SER A 123 4.90 -7.86 -9.40
CA SER A 123 3.64 -8.12 -10.09
C SER A 123 2.58 -7.08 -9.71
N LEU A 124 1.58 -6.93 -10.56
CA LEU A 124 0.41 -6.10 -10.30
C LEU A 124 -0.81 -6.99 -10.15
N LEU A 125 -1.50 -6.89 -9.02
CA LEU A 125 -2.73 -7.61 -8.75
C LEU A 125 -3.94 -6.68 -8.90
N ASP A 126 -4.91 -7.04 -9.75
CA ASP A 126 -6.26 -6.49 -9.73
C ASP A 126 -7.07 -7.28 -8.70
N ILE A 127 -7.36 -6.67 -7.55
CA ILE A 127 -8.05 -7.36 -6.44
C ILE A 127 -9.52 -7.66 -6.74
N TYR A 128 -10.14 -6.97 -7.71
CA TYR A 128 -11.54 -7.21 -8.07
C TYR A 128 -11.70 -8.43 -8.97
N THR A 129 -10.77 -8.62 -9.90
CA THR A 129 -10.79 -9.76 -10.82
C THR A 129 -9.96 -10.94 -10.35
N GLY A 130 -9.03 -10.71 -9.43
CA GLY A 130 -8.03 -11.68 -8.98
C GLY A 130 -6.93 -11.94 -10.00
N VAL A 131 -6.85 -11.17 -11.07
CA VAL A 131 -5.81 -11.30 -12.10
C VAL A 131 -4.52 -10.70 -11.61
N GLU A 132 -3.44 -11.46 -11.68
CA GLU A 132 -2.09 -11.01 -11.39
C GLU A 132 -1.30 -10.88 -12.70
N TYR A 133 -0.73 -9.71 -12.93
CA TYR A 133 0.07 -9.39 -14.10
C TYR A 133 1.55 -9.46 -13.75
N ASP A 134 2.32 -10.28 -14.47
CA ASP A 134 3.78 -10.28 -14.38
C ASP A 134 4.31 -9.01 -15.04
N MET A 135 4.78 -8.08 -14.23
CA MET A 135 5.26 -6.80 -14.72
C MET A 135 6.63 -6.87 -15.37
N GLN A 136 7.43 -7.91 -15.12
CA GLN A 136 8.77 -8.02 -15.71
C GLN A 136 8.72 -8.51 -17.17
N ASN A 137 7.72 -9.32 -17.52
CA ASN A 137 7.62 -9.95 -18.82
C ASN A 137 6.51 -9.36 -19.71
N SER A 138 5.71 -8.41 -19.20
CA SER A 138 4.65 -7.76 -19.98
C SER A 138 5.16 -6.52 -20.70
N GLY A 139 4.78 -6.35 -21.97
CA GLY A 139 5.11 -5.17 -22.78
C GLY A 139 4.23 -3.94 -22.48
N GLY A 140 3.48 -3.99 -21.38
CA GLY A 140 2.50 -3.01 -20.96
C GLY A 140 1.20 -3.68 -20.53
N ILE A 141 0.43 -3.02 -19.67
CA ILE A 141 -0.80 -3.57 -19.08
C ILE A 141 -1.92 -2.57 -19.28
N ASN A 142 -3.06 -3.04 -19.84
CA ASN A 142 -4.27 -2.24 -19.93
C ASN A 142 -5.07 -2.41 -18.63
N LEU A 143 -5.38 -1.30 -17.99
CA LEU A 143 -6.12 -1.22 -16.75
C LEU A 143 -7.33 -0.31 -16.92
N VAL A 144 -8.23 -0.28 -15.96
CA VAL A 144 -9.42 0.58 -15.95
C VAL A 144 -9.44 1.37 -14.66
N THR A 145 -9.63 2.68 -14.75
CA THR A 145 -9.94 3.52 -13.58
C THR A 145 -11.40 3.37 -13.21
N GLU A 146 -11.79 3.90 -12.04
CA GLU A 146 -13.13 3.77 -11.52
C GLU A 146 -13.67 5.12 -11.05
N GLU A 147 -14.98 5.32 -11.23
CA GLU A 147 -15.67 6.42 -10.60
C GLU A 147 -15.74 6.18 -9.09
N LYS A 148 -15.06 7.04 -8.32
CA LYS A 148 -14.98 6.98 -6.86
C LYS A 148 -15.61 8.18 -6.16
N GLY A 149 -16.14 9.11 -6.92
CA GLY A 149 -16.78 10.31 -6.42
C GLY A 149 -16.08 11.60 -6.77
N SER A 150 -16.34 12.64 -5.99
CA SER A 150 -15.84 13.99 -6.21
C SER A 150 -15.19 14.56 -4.95
N PHE A 151 -14.25 15.47 -5.14
CA PHE A 151 -13.64 16.24 -4.06
C PHE A 151 -13.34 17.67 -4.50
N SER A 152 -13.46 18.59 -3.54
CA SER A 152 -13.14 20.02 -3.77
C SER A 152 -11.80 20.31 -3.14
N PRO A 153 -10.84 20.92 -3.86
CA PRO A 153 -9.67 21.49 -3.24
C PRO A 153 -10.11 22.58 -2.25
N THR A 154 -9.64 22.52 -1.01
CA THR A 154 -10.11 23.44 0.04
C THR A 154 -9.60 24.87 -0.12
N SER A 155 -8.54 25.08 -0.92
CA SER A 155 -8.11 26.42 -1.32
C SER A 155 -7.28 26.40 -2.62
N ASN A 156 -7.40 27.46 -3.41
CA ASN A 156 -6.59 27.66 -4.62
C ASN A 156 -5.11 27.99 -4.33
N LEU A 157 -4.71 28.08 -3.07
CA LEU A 157 -3.39 28.53 -2.61
C LEU A 157 -2.66 27.52 -1.73
N ALA A 158 -3.35 26.49 -1.24
CA ALA A 158 -2.74 25.48 -0.38
C ALA A 158 -2.24 24.28 -1.22
N ILE A 159 -1.04 23.82 -0.92
CA ILE A 159 -0.53 22.54 -1.40
C ILE A 159 -1.15 21.47 -0.50
N GLU A 160 -2.06 20.66 -1.03
CA GLU A 160 -2.77 19.63 -0.28
C GLU A 160 -2.39 18.24 -0.80
N PRO A 161 -2.29 17.23 0.07
CA PRO A 161 -2.12 15.85 -0.36
C PRO A 161 -3.38 15.34 -1.10
N TYR A 162 -3.21 14.36 -1.96
CA TYR A 162 -4.34 13.70 -2.61
C TYR A 162 -5.21 12.99 -1.58
N PRO A 163 -6.54 13.18 -1.64
CA PRO A 163 -7.44 12.44 -0.77
C PRO A 163 -7.48 10.97 -1.15
N ILE A 164 -7.56 10.10 -0.17
CA ILE A 164 -7.79 8.68 -0.38
C ILE A 164 -9.29 8.45 -0.42
N LEU A 165 -9.83 8.19 -1.62
CA LEU A 165 -11.28 8.20 -1.86
C LEU A 165 -11.98 6.90 -1.47
N SER A 166 -11.28 5.76 -1.55
CA SER A 166 -11.84 4.44 -1.25
C SER A 166 -10.74 3.37 -1.22
N GLU A 167 -11.12 2.10 -1.15
CA GLU A 167 -10.19 0.99 -1.34
C GLU A 167 -9.60 1.02 -2.77
N GLN A 168 -8.30 0.74 -2.86
CA GLN A 168 -7.59 0.72 -4.13
C GLN A 168 -7.80 -0.63 -4.81
N ARG A 169 -8.16 -0.59 -6.09
CA ARG A 169 -8.37 -1.78 -6.92
C ARG A 169 -7.08 -2.53 -7.22
N TYR A 170 -5.98 -1.80 -7.38
CA TYR A 170 -4.72 -2.40 -7.79
C TYR A 170 -3.72 -2.47 -6.64
N GLN A 171 -2.91 -3.52 -6.63
CA GLN A 171 -1.84 -3.69 -5.66
C GLN A 171 -0.55 -4.13 -6.35
N LEU A 172 0.53 -3.41 -6.09
CA LEU A 172 1.87 -3.83 -6.45
C LEU A 172 2.36 -4.84 -5.42
N LEU A 173 2.76 -6.01 -5.88
CA LEU A 173 3.36 -7.06 -5.05
C LEU A 173 4.85 -7.09 -5.34
N VAL A 174 5.65 -6.66 -4.37
CA VAL A 174 7.11 -6.68 -4.45
C VAL A 174 7.59 -7.94 -3.74
N HIS A 175 8.07 -8.90 -4.50
CA HIS A 175 8.55 -10.20 -4.02
C HIS A 175 10.06 -10.15 -3.85
N TYR A 176 10.54 -10.48 -2.67
CA TYR A 176 11.96 -10.60 -2.35
C TYR A 176 12.35 -12.06 -2.27
N GLY A 177 13.11 -12.55 -3.25
CA GLY A 177 13.68 -13.90 -3.26
C GLY A 177 14.71 -14.08 -2.14
N ASN A 178 14.86 -15.30 -1.66
CA ASN A 178 15.81 -15.62 -0.60
C ASN A 178 17.27 -15.48 -1.08
N LEU A 179 18.12 -14.90 -0.24
CA LEU A 179 19.59 -14.87 -0.44
C LEU A 179 20.22 -16.26 -0.41
N GLU A 180 19.53 -17.27 0.08
CA GLU A 180 19.97 -18.66 0.09
C GLU A 180 19.21 -19.47 -0.98
N LYS A 181 19.93 -19.90 -2.01
CA LYS A 181 19.42 -20.83 -3.03
C LYS A 181 18.98 -22.13 -2.37
N GLY A 182 17.69 -22.35 -2.25
CA GLY A 182 17.22 -23.68 -1.93
C GLY A 182 15.87 -23.91 -1.26
N LYS A 183 15.09 -22.92 -0.86
CA LYS A 183 13.72 -23.14 -0.35
C LYS A 183 12.83 -21.93 -0.64
N ASP A 184 12.36 -21.83 -1.86
CA ASP A 184 11.43 -20.78 -2.28
C ASP A 184 9.99 -21.17 -1.90
N ASN A 185 9.59 -20.78 -0.69
CA ASN A 185 8.20 -20.45 -0.44
C ASN A 185 8.12 -18.95 -0.26
N LEU A 186 8.11 -18.21 -1.36
CA LEU A 186 7.94 -16.76 -1.41
C LEU A 186 6.58 -16.31 -0.82
N LEU A 187 5.63 -17.21 -0.75
CA LEU A 187 4.30 -17.00 -0.20
C LEU A 187 4.07 -17.90 1.01
N PRO A 188 3.29 -17.46 2.00
CA PRO A 188 2.92 -18.29 3.12
C PRO A 188 2.12 -19.50 2.63
N SER A 189 2.42 -20.68 3.16
CA SER A 189 1.72 -21.92 2.84
C SER A 189 0.39 -22.09 3.59
N SER A 190 0.15 -21.27 4.60
CA SER A 190 -1.05 -21.31 5.44
C SER A 190 -1.34 -19.95 6.06
N PHE A 191 -2.60 -19.70 6.40
CA PHE A 191 -2.97 -18.54 7.23
C PHE A 191 -2.29 -18.63 8.59
N LYS A 192 -1.83 -17.47 9.08
CA LYS A 192 -1.26 -17.36 10.41
C LYS A 192 -1.52 -15.97 10.99
N LEU A 193 -1.80 -15.91 12.28
CA LEU A 193 -1.83 -14.67 13.04
C LEU A 193 -0.64 -14.70 14.02
N HIS A 194 0.25 -13.74 13.89
CA HIS A 194 1.44 -13.66 14.76
C HIS A 194 1.13 -12.91 16.05
N GLN A 195 1.99 -13.09 17.06
CA GLN A 195 1.94 -12.27 18.26
C GLN A 195 2.28 -10.83 17.89
N ASN A 196 1.49 -9.89 18.40
CA ASN A 196 1.79 -8.48 18.24
C ASN A 196 3.12 -8.10 18.89
N TYR A 197 3.84 -7.17 18.31
CA TYR A 197 5.10 -6.68 18.86
C TYR A 197 5.19 -5.15 18.74
N PRO A 198 5.57 -4.47 19.84
CA PRO A 198 5.82 -5.00 21.19
C PRO A 198 4.54 -5.52 21.88
N ASN A 199 4.70 -6.39 22.88
CA ASN A 199 3.63 -6.83 23.77
C ASN A 199 4.24 -7.15 25.17
N PRO A 200 3.97 -6.39 26.23
CA PRO A 200 3.07 -5.23 26.28
C PRO A 200 3.50 -4.06 25.38
N PHE A 201 2.57 -3.16 25.01
CA PHE A 201 2.83 -2.03 24.12
C PHE A 201 2.30 -0.70 24.69
N ASN A 202 2.89 0.44 24.26
CA ASN A 202 2.53 1.79 24.68
C ASN A 202 2.84 2.80 23.55
N PRO A 203 1.87 3.49 22.98
CA PRO A 203 0.50 3.02 22.74
C PRO A 203 0.41 2.18 21.46
N ARG A 204 1.51 1.99 20.72
CA ARG A 204 1.54 1.36 19.39
C ARG A 204 2.09 -0.05 19.40
N THR A 205 1.48 -0.90 18.59
CA THR A 205 1.95 -2.26 18.35
C THR A 205 1.69 -2.68 16.90
N THR A 206 2.51 -3.59 16.39
CA THR A 206 2.36 -4.16 15.05
C THR A 206 1.81 -5.58 15.17
N ILE A 207 0.75 -5.86 14.44
CA ILE A 207 0.16 -7.19 14.28
C ILE A 207 0.55 -7.70 12.90
N LYS A 208 1.28 -8.83 12.85
CA LYS A 208 1.63 -9.51 11.60
C LYS A 208 0.69 -10.68 11.36
N TYR A 209 0.36 -10.93 10.09
CA TYR A 209 -0.46 -12.06 9.67
C TYR A 209 -0.09 -12.52 8.26
N ASP A 210 -0.25 -13.82 8.00
CA ASP A 210 0.13 -14.46 6.75
C ASP A 210 -1.13 -14.88 6.01
N VAL A 211 -1.17 -14.61 4.71
CA VAL A 211 -2.28 -14.96 3.81
C VAL A 211 -1.74 -15.80 2.67
N PRO A 212 -2.13 -17.10 2.53
CA PRO A 212 -1.56 -17.99 1.52
C PRO A 212 -2.12 -17.80 0.11
N LYS A 213 -3.28 -17.20 -0.01
CA LYS A 213 -3.98 -16.90 -1.29
C LYS A 213 -4.86 -15.70 -1.13
N LEU A 214 -5.22 -15.04 -2.24
CA LEU A 214 -6.16 -13.92 -2.24
C LEU A 214 -7.40 -14.28 -1.42
N SER A 215 -7.67 -13.53 -0.36
CA SER A 215 -8.72 -13.83 0.60
C SER A 215 -9.27 -12.56 1.24
N GLU A 216 -10.57 -12.56 1.51
CA GLU A 216 -11.17 -11.57 2.37
C GLU A 216 -10.65 -11.76 3.81
N VAL A 217 -10.02 -10.71 4.35
CA VAL A 217 -9.42 -10.72 5.69
C VAL A 217 -10.09 -9.66 6.53
N ARG A 218 -10.58 -10.07 7.69
CA ARG A 218 -11.08 -9.15 8.71
C ARG A 218 -10.30 -9.33 9.99
N ILE A 219 -9.67 -8.26 10.49
CA ILE A 219 -8.98 -8.23 11.79
C ILE A 219 -9.72 -7.28 12.71
N VAL A 220 -10.15 -7.80 13.85
CA VAL A 220 -10.97 -7.08 14.82
C VAL A 220 -10.33 -7.14 16.20
N VAL A 221 -10.41 -6.04 16.93
CA VAL A 221 -10.00 -5.95 18.35
C VAL A 221 -11.23 -5.96 19.24
N HIS A 222 -11.19 -6.75 20.30
CA HIS A 222 -12.22 -6.85 21.32
C HIS A 222 -11.65 -6.58 22.72
N ASP A 223 -12.48 -6.09 23.59
CA ASP A 223 -12.19 -6.05 25.03
C ASP A 223 -12.46 -7.44 25.69
N LEU A 224 -12.16 -7.56 26.99
CA LEU A 224 -12.39 -8.81 27.72
C LEU A 224 -13.86 -9.21 27.88
N MET A 225 -14.78 -8.29 27.65
CA MET A 225 -16.21 -8.58 27.66
C MET A 225 -16.74 -9.04 26.31
N GLY A 226 -15.83 -9.15 25.29
CA GLY A 226 -16.19 -9.55 23.93
C GLY A 226 -16.79 -8.43 23.09
N ARG A 227 -16.80 -7.19 23.55
CA ARG A 227 -17.29 -6.05 22.78
C ARG A 227 -16.23 -5.66 21.75
N GLN A 228 -16.65 -5.47 20.51
CA GLN A 228 -15.78 -4.99 19.46
C GLN A 228 -15.33 -3.55 19.77
N VAL A 229 -14.02 -3.33 19.75
CA VAL A 229 -13.39 -2.04 20.02
C VAL A 229 -13.08 -1.32 18.71
N THR A 230 -12.46 -2.03 17.76
CA THR A 230 -12.15 -1.50 16.43
C THR A 230 -11.98 -2.62 15.41
N THR A 231 -12.15 -2.29 14.13
CA THR A 231 -11.78 -3.14 13.00
C THR A 231 -10.52 -2.56 12.36
N LEU A 232 -9.44 -3.32 12.36
CA LEU A 232 -8.14 -2.89 11.82
C LEU A 232 -8.01 -3.20 10.32
N VAL A 233 -8.60 -4.31 9.88
CA VAL A 233 -8.60 -4.76 8.48
C VAL A 233 -9.99 -5.31 8.16
N ASN A 234 -10.53 -4.97 6.98
CA ASN A 234 -11.78 -5.54 6.46
C ASN A 234 -11.77 -5.40 4.93
N THR A 235 -10.90 -6.17 4.27
CA THR A 235 -10.70 -6.04 2.82
C THR A 235 -10.10 -7.32 2.23
N MET A 236 -10.11 -7.43 0.91
CA MET A 236 -9.38 -8.45 0.18
C MET A 236 -7.88 -8.25 0.37
N LYS A 237 -7.17 -9.32 0.72
CA LYS A 237 -5.71 -9.33 0.84
C LYS A 237 -5.11 -10.39 -0.08
N PRO A 238 -4.09 -10.03 -0.88
CA PRO A 238 -3.37 -10.99 -1.70
C PRO A 238 -2.60 -12.00 -0.84
N ALA A 239 -2.11 -13.07 -1.47
CA ALA A 239 -1.13 -13.94 -0.84
C ALA A 239 0.09 -13.13 -0.42
N GLY A 240 0.57 -13.32 0.80
CA GLY A 240 1.73 -12.57 1.31
C GLY A 240 1.79 -12.48 2.82
N TYR A 241 2.87 -11.85 3.30
CA TYR A 241 3.10 -11.52 4.71
C TYR A 241 2.65 -10.08 4.94
N HIS A 242 1.62 -9.90 5.75
CA HIS A 242 0.99 -8.61 6.00
C HIS A 242 1.24 -8.12 7.42
N ASN A 243 1.15 -6.82 7.61
CA ASN A 243 1.17 -6.22 8.94
C ASN A 243 0.14 -5.07 9.02
N ILE A 244 -0.30 -4.76 10.24
CA ILE A 244 -1.13 -3.62 10.57
C ILE A 244 -0.69 -3.05 11.91
N ILE A 245 -0.62 -1.73 12.00
CA ILE A 245 -0.30 -1.03 13.24
C ILE A 245 -1.62 -0.69 13.94
N TRP A 246 -1.65 -0.91 15.26
CA TRP A 246 -2.70 -0.41 16.11
C TRP A 246 -2.12 0.52 17.17
N ASP A 247 -2.73 1.66 17.34
CA ASP A 247 -2.28 2.77 18.20
C ASP A 247 -3.05 2.88 19.52
N GLY A 248 -3.91 1.89 19.83
CA GLY A 248 -4.66 1.85 21.09
C GLY A 248 -5.94 2.70 21.09
N TYR A 249 -6.45 3.10 19.90
CA TYR A 249 -7.70 3.84 19.78
C TYR A 249 -8.86 2.94 19.36
N SER A 250 -10.06 3.35 19.81
CA SER A 250 -11.33 2.74 19.37
C SER A 250 -11.68 3.20 17.96
N GLN A 251 -12.71 2.58 17.36
CA GLN A 251 -13.22 2.98 16.05
C GLN A 251 -13.83 4.40 16.04
N LEU A 252 -14.16 4.93 17.19
CA LEU A 252 -14.65 6.32 17.37
C LEU A 252 -13.54 7.33 17.64
N GLY A 253 -12.26 6.88 17.59
CA GLY A 253 -11.11 7.73 17.89
C GLY A 253 -10.92 7.99 19.40
N GLU A 254 -11.53 7.20 20.28
CA GLU A 254 -11.37 7.32 21.71
C GLU A 254 -10.16 6.53 22.17
N GLU A 255 -9.35 7.14 23.04
CA GLU A 255 -8.19 6.50 23.62
C GLU A 255 -8.61 5.42 24.63
N LEU A 256 -8.08 4.22 24.47
CA LEU A 256 -8.45 3.08 25.31
C LEU A 256 -7.64 3.01 26.61
N SER A 257 -8.23 2.40 27.63
CA SER A 257 -7.56 2.21 28.94
C SER A 257 -6.48 1.14 28.85
N SER A 258 -5.46 1.25 29.73
CA SER A 258 -4.52 0.14 29.95
C SER A 258 -5.29 -1.13 30.30
N GLY A 259 -4.92 -2.23 29.68
CA GLY A 259 -5.62 -3.50 29.91
C GLY A 259 -5.29 -4.56 28.86
N MET A 260 -5.95 -5.70 29.01
CA MET A 260 -5.86 -6.81 28.07
C MET A 260 -6.93 -6.66 26.98
N TYR A 261 -6.52 -6.85 25.73
CA TYR A 261 -7.36 -6.89 24.56
C TYR A 261 -7.14 -8.18 23.79
N ILE A 262 -8.12 -8.55 22.98
CA ILE A 262 -8.06 -9.75 22.12
C ILE A 262 -8.20 -9.26 20.68
N TYR A 263 -7.27 -9.63 19.82
CA TYR A 263 -7.40 -9.42 18.40
C TYR A 263 -7.60 -10.74 17.68
N SER A 264 -8.45 -10.72 16.65
CA SER A 264 -8.87 -11.90 15.93
C SER A 264 -8.77 -11.65 14.43
N ILE A 265 -8.25 -12.63 13.69
CA ILE A 265 -8.33 -12.68 12.24
C ILE A 265 -9.48 -13.61 11.84
N HIS A 266 -10.28 -13.17 10.88
CA HIS A 266 -11.37 -13.91 10.28
C HIS A 266 -11.20 -13.93 8.77
N THR A 267 -11.25 -15.13 8.21
CA THR A 267 -11.34 -15.39 6.77
C THR A 267 -12.39 -16.47 6.53
N LYS A 268 -12.69 -16.80 5.27
CA LYS A 268 -13.60 -17.92 4.96
C LYS A 268 -13.10 -19.28 5.49
N GLU A 269 -11.78 -19.44 5.62
CA GLU A 269 -11.14 -20.73 5.92
C GLU A 269 -10.39 -20.75 7.25
N PHE A 270 -10.11 -19.58 7.84
CA PHE A 270 -9.28 -19.48 9.02
C PHE A 270 -9.82 -18.44 10.00
N ASN A 271 -9.93 -18.86 11.27
CA ASN A 271 -10.27 -17.96 12.37
C ASN A 271 -9.31 -18.24 13.53
N PHE A 272 -8.65 -17.20 14.00
CA PHE A 272 -7.71 -17.30 15.10
C PHE A 272 -7.66 -16.02 15.92
N SER A 273 -7.33 -16.15 17.22
CA SER A 273 -7.29 -15.01 18.14
C SER A 273 -6.04 -15.05 19.00
N LYS A 274 -5.57 -13.87 19.38
CA LYS A 274 -4.45 -13.68 20.31
C LYS A 274 -4.74 -12.57 21.30
N LYS A 275 -4.00 -12.60 22.42
CA LYS A 275 -4.09 -11.60 23.49
C LYS A 275 -2.96 -10.58 23.33
N MET A 276 -3.24 -9.33 23.70
CA MET A 276 -2.26 -8.25 23.79
C MET A 276 -2.53 -7.37 25.01
N ILE A 277 -1.51 -6.69 25.50
CA ILE A 277 -1.56 -5.85 26.71
C ILE A 277 -1.16 -4.43 26.34
N LEU A 278 -2.12 -3.51 26.48
CA LEU A 278 -1.87 -2.07 26.35
C LEU A 278 -1.44 -1.52 27.71
N LEU A 279 -0.36 -0.78 27.73
CA LEU A 279 0.13 0.00 28.87
C LEU A 279 0.01 1.50 28.55
N LYS A 280 -0.18 2.30 29.55
CA LYS A 280 -0.12 3.76 29.49
C LYS A 280 0.97 4.28 30.41
#